data_53381480180192dd91847c5784bd8499
#
_entry.id   53381480180192dd91847c5784bd8499
#
_cell.length_a   1.000
_cell.length_b   1.000
_cell.length_c   1.000
_cell.angle_alpha   90.00
_cell.angle_beta   90.00
_cell.angle_gamma   90.00
#
_symmetry.space_group_name_H-M   'P 1'
#
loop_
_entity.id
_entity.type
_entity.pdbx_description
1 polymer ?
#
loop_
_entity_poly.entity_id
_entity_poly.type
_entity_poly.pdbx_seq_one_letter_code
_entity_poly.pdbx_strand_id
1 'polypeptide(L)'
;TQVDKWYVSNILNKTDANNNLLESYLSDEIFCNDRTSNSSTFPLTSGNNSYLYGSYTRNVTNKNPSFKCPNLSNDGFTLKVSEETSTVKASGVGNNVLTYPIGLITIDEAAYAGGKNSLINPKYYLWTGTAYWTMSPFAFYSYTASVFEAIVYPSGNLSNNNTAEGYPGIRPVINLKPNVLYASGIGT
;
A
#
# COMPACT_ATOMS: atom_id res chain seq x y z
N THR A 1 -5.34 2.21 13.19
CA THR A 1 -4.54 3.03 12.24
C THR A 1 -5.36 4.19 11.68
N GLN A 2 -4.76 5.12 10.95
CA GLN A 2 -5.50 6.19 10.24
C GLN A 2 -6.35 5.60 9.12
N VAL A 3 -5.87 4.54 8.49
CA VAL A 3 -6.59 3.80 7.44
C VAL A 3 -7.86 3.18 8.01
N ASP A 4 -7.78 2.53 9.18
CA ASP A 4 -8.96 1.97 9.85
C ASP A 4 -9.98 3.05 10.23
N LYS A 5 -9.51 4.18 10.76
CA LYS A 5 -10.40 5.32 11.09
C LYS A 5 -11.15 5.81 9.85
N TRP A 6 -10.45 5.88 8.71
CA TRP A 6 -11.09 6.24 7.45
C TRP A 6 -12.17 5.23 7.06
N TYR A 7 -11.88 3.92 7.19
CA TYR A 7 -12.84 2.86 6.89
C TYR A 7 -14.10 2.96 7.76
N VAL A 8 -13.94 3.10 9.07
CA VAL A 8 -15.05 3.25 10.01
C VAL A 8 -15.91 4.47 9.67
N SER A 9 -15.29 5.57 9.27
CA SER A 9 -16.01 6.82 8.97
C SER A 9 -16.75 6.79 7.63
N ASN A 10 -16.25 6.02 6.64
CA ASN A 10 -16.70 6.11 5.26
C ASN A 10 -17.37 4.85 4.72
N ILE A 11 -17.04 3.68 5.28
CA ILE A 11 -17.50 2.39 4.75
C ILE A 11 -18.34 1.61 5.76
N LEU A 12 -17.83 1.42 6.99
CA LEU A 12 -18.44 0.55 7.98
C LEU A 12 -19.87 0.98 8.32
N ASN A 13 -20.83 0.06 8.14
CA ASN A 13 -22.25 0.29 8.34
C ASN A 13 -22.84 1.45 7.52
N LYS A 14 -22.19 1.85 6.41
CA LYS A 14 -22.72 2.82 5.46
C LYS A 14 -23.47 2.11 4.34
N THR A 15 -24.44 2.78 3.77
CA THR A 15 -25.24 2.26 2.65
C THR A 15 -25.14 3.15 1.42
N ASP A 16 -25.38 2.54 0.27
CA ASP A 16 -25.60 3.25 -0.99
C ASP A 16 -27.03 3.85 -1.06
N ALA A 17 -27.36 4.46 -2.19
CA ALA A 17 -28.67 5.04 -2.46
C ALA A 17 -29.82 4.00 -2.47
N ASN A 18 -29.50 2.71 -2.61
CA ASN A 18 -30.46 1.60 -2.62
C ASN A 18 -30.52 0.86 -1.27
N ASN A 19 -29.93 1.43 -0.21
CA ASN A 19 -29.81 0.84 1.14
C ASN A 19 -28.98 -0.46 1.19
N ASN A 20 -28.11 -0.75 0.23
CA ASN A 20 -27.17 -1.84 0.32
C ASN A 20 -25.95 -1.39 1.14
N LEU A 21 -25.48 -2.22 2.05
CA LEU A 21 -24.25 -1.95 2.81
C LEU A 21 -23.05 -1.81 1.86
N LEU A 22 -22.23 -0.76 2.00
CA LEU A 22 -21.04 -0.56 1.18
C LEU A 22 -20.04 -1.71 1.33
N GLU A 23 -19.98 -2.31 2.52
CA GLU A 23 -19.15 -3.49 2.78
C GLU A 23 -19.54 -4.70 1.91
N SER A 24 -20.79 -4.78 1.47
CA SER A 24 -21.27 -5.88 0.59
C SER A 24 -20.59 -5.91 -0.77
N TYR A 25 -20.02 -4.79 -1.20
CA TYR A 25 -19.29 -4.64 -2.45
C TYR A 25 -17.80 -4.97 -2.35
N LEU A 26 -17.28 -5.13 -1.12
CA LEU A 26 -15.86 -5.32 -0.89
C LEU A 26 -15.45 -6.79 -0.94
N SER A 27 -14.21 -7.01 -1.33
CA SER A 27 -13.49 -8.28 -1.28
C SER A 27 -12.30 -8.17 -0.34
N ASP A 28 -12.01 -9.23 0.41
CA ASP A 28 -10.78 -9.35 1.17
C ASP A 28 -9.69 -9.89 0.24
N GLU A 29 -8.91 -8.98 -0.31
CA GLU A 29 -7.75 -9.30 -1.12
C GLU A 29 -6.45 -9.01 -0.37
N ILE A 30 -5.35 -9.55 -0.86
CA ILE A 30 -4.05 -9.43 -0.21
C ILE A 30 -3.49 -8.03 -0.39
N PHE A 31 -3.18 -7.37 0.72
CA PHE A 31 -2.31 -6.19 0.75
C PHE A 31 -0.89 -6.63 1.07
N CYS A 32 0.07 -6.29 0.22
CA CYS A 32 1.45 -6.74 0.33
C CYS A 32 2.37 -5.65 0.89
N ASN A 33 2.92 -5.89 2.07
CA ASN A 33 4.00 -5.09 2.64
C ASN A 33 5.32 -5.86 2.45
N ASP A 34 5.89 -5.82 1.25
CA ASP A 34 7.08 -6.58 0.87
C ASP A 34 8.32 -6.16 1.66
N ARG A 35 8.65 -6.92 2.69
CA ARG A 35 9.84 -6.74 3.53
C ARG A 35 11.04 -7.56 3.08
N THR A 36 10.97 -8.18 1.90
CA THR A 36 12.14 -8.85 1.31
C THR A 36 13.27 -7.83 1.09
N SER A 37 14.49 -8.28 1.22
CA SER A 37 15.68 -7.44 1.13
C SER A 37 16.67 -7.99 0.13
N ASN A 38 17.40 -7.07 -0.50
CA ASN A 38 18.55 -7.41 -1.32
C ASN A 38 19.84 -7.62 -0.55
N SER A 39 19.89 -7.21 0.71
CA SER A 39 21.08 -7.35 1.53
C SER A 39 20.99 -8.64 2.34
N SER A 40 21.99 -9.49 2.18
CA SER A 40 22.04 -10.82 2.79
C SER A 40 22.34 -10.81 4.29
N THR A 41 22.56 -9.66 4.93
CA THR A 41 23.00 -9.57 6.33
C THR A 41 22.22 -8.50 7.09
N PHE A 42 21.44 -8.97 8.05
CA PHE A 42 20.91 -8.19 9.15
C PHE A 42 21.34 -8.85 10.47
N PRO A 43 21.84 -8.16 11.50
CA PRO A 43 21.98 -6.71 11.62
C PRO A 43 23.13 -6.16 10.78
N LEU A 44 22.95 -4.92 10.30
CA LEU A 44 23.99 -4.20 9.56
C LEU A 44 25.17 -3.94 10.49
N THR A 45 26.32 -4.56 10.20
CA THR A 45 27.55 -4.34 10.96
C THR A 45 28.25 -3.07 10.50
N SER A 46 28.78 -2.34 11.44
CA SER A 46 29.52 -1.06 11.38
C SER A 46 29.92 -0.53 9.99
N GLY A 47 29.47 0.65 9.66
CA GLY A 47 29.73 1.40 8.42
C GLY A 47 28.45 1.92 7.81
N ASN A 48 28.52 2.71 6.76
CA ASN A 48 27.39 3.32 6.05
C ASN A 48 26.50 2.29 5.33
N ASN A 49 25.93 1.37 6.07
CA ASN A 49 25.12 0.30 5.50
C ASN A 49 23.65 0.70 5.50
N SER A 50 23.08 0.78 4.32
CA SER A 50 21.66 0.87 4.08
C SER A 50 21.09 -0.52 3.83
N TYR A 51 19.99 -0.83 4.50
CA TYR A 51 19.18 -2.00 4.19
C TYR A 51 18.12 -1.57 3.18
N LEU A 52 18.21 -2.07 1.96
CA LEU A 52 17.29 -1.73 0.89
C LEU A 52 16.27 -2.84 0.73
N TYR A 53 15.00 -2.49 0.75
CA TYR A 53 13.92 -3.44 0.56
C TYR A 53 13.72 -3.79 -0.93
N GLY A 54 13.04 -4.91 -1.18
CA GLY A 54 12.80 -5.41 -2.54
C GLY A 54 12.05 -4.41 -3.41
N SER A 55 11.15 -3.64 -2.84
CA SER A 55 10.45 -2.54 -3.49
C SER A 55 11.40 -1.47 -4.05
N TYR A 56 12.42 -1.07 -3.28
CA TYR A 56 13.48 -0.17 -3.76
C TYR A 56 14.16 -0.75 -4.98
N THR A 57 14.61 -1.98 -4.88
CA THR A 57 15.37 -2.62 -5.95
C THR A 57 14.58 -2.74 -7.23
N ARG A 58 13.31 -3.19 -7.13
CA ARG A 58 12.47 -3.30 -8.32
C ARG A 58 12.24 -1.95 -8.99
N ASN A 59 11.91 -0.92 -8.21
CA ASN A 59 11.46 0.36 -8.77
C ASN A 59 12.60 1.33 -9.08
N VAL A 60 13.70 1.32 -8.31
CA VAL A 60 14.81 2.25 -8.47
C VAL A 60 15.94 1.65 -9.30
N THR A 61 16.40 0.46 -8.93
CA THR A 61 17.56 -0.16 -9.56
C THR A 61 17.20 -0.85 -10.86
N ASN A 62 16.24 -1.78 -10.81
CA ASN A 62 15.90 -2.64 -11.95
C ASN A 62 14.85 -2.01 -12.88
N LYS A 63 14.07 -1.04 -12.39
CA LYS A 63 12.94 -0.43 -13.11
C LYS A 63 11.95 -1.47 -13.64
N ASN A 64 11.72 -2.51 -12.84
CA ASN A 64 10.88 -3.66 -13.15
C ASN A 64 9.91 -3.93 -11.98
N PRO A 65 8.84 -3.14 -11.83
CA PRO A 65 7.83 -3.34 -10.78
C PRO A 65 7.15 -4.70 -10.90
N SER A 66 6.56 -5.18 -9.82
CA SER A 66 5.89 -6.48 -9.77
C SER A 66 4.64 -6.44 -8.90
N PHE A 67 3.54 -7.03 -9.39
CA PHE A 67 2.33 -7.26 -8.58
C PHE A 67 2.45 -8.49 -7.66
N LYS A 68 3.52 -9.25 -7.75
CA LYS A 68 3.72 -10.40 -6.87
C LYS A 68 4.10 -9.92 -5.48
N CYS A 69 3.48 -10.52 -4.46
CA CYS A 69 3.95 -10.47 -3.09
C CYS A 69 5.04 -11.54 -2.92
N PRO A 70 6.34 -11.20 -2.89
CA PRO A 70 7.41 -12.19 -2.97
C PRO A 70 7.41 -13.18 -1.80
N ASN A 71 7.03 -12.71 -0.61
CA ASN A 71 6.96 -13.51 0.60
C ASN A 71 5.57 -13.45 1.21
N LEU A 72 4.60 -13.99 0.48
CA LEU A 72 3.18 -13.92 0.82
C LEU A 72 2.90 -14.36 2.27
N SER A 73 3.54 -15.43 2.71
CA SER A 73 3.34 -15.99 4.05
C SER A 73 3.79 -15.07 5.20
N ASN A 74 4.66 -14.10 4.93
CA ASN A 74 5.14 -13.16 5.94
C ASN A 74 4.66 -11.72 5.69
N ASP A 75 4.42 -11.35 4.44
CA ASP A 75 4.22 -9.98 4.00
C ASP A 75 2.82 -9.72 3.43
N GLY A 76 2.00 -10.76 3.30
CA GLY A 76 0.60 -10.64 2.92
C GLY A 76 -0.28 -10.30 4.11
N PHE A 77 -1.22 -9.36 3.92
CA PHE A 77 -2.19 -8.93 4.92
C PHE A 77 -3.61 -9.17 4.41
N THR A 78 -4.41 -9.88 5.20
CA THR A 78 -5.84 -10.13 4.96
C THR A 78 -6.63 -10.04 6.25
N LEU A 79 -7.95 -10.11 6.20
CA LEU A 79 -8.78 -10.15 7.40
C LEU A 79 -8.45 -11.39 8.26
N LYS A 80 -8.56 -11.24 9.57
CA LYS A 80 -8.64 -12.38 10.49
C LYS A 80 -9.94 -13.12 10.29
N VAL A 81 -9.90 -14.45 10.28
CA VAL A 81 -11.10 -15.29 10.21
C VAL A 81 -12.09 -14.97 11.36
N SER A 82 -11.57 -14.64 12.54
CA SER A 82 -12.38 -14.28 13.71
C SER A 82 -12.86 -12.83 13.76
N GLU A 83 -12.39 -12.00 12.85
CA GLU A 83 -12.66 -10.55 12.82
C GLU A 83 -13.26 -10.15 11.47
N GLU A 84 -14.08 -11.03 10.89
CA GLU A 84 -14.85 -10.70 9.68
C GLU A 84 -15.80 -9.53 9.96
N THR A 85 -15.86 -8.58 9.04
CA THR A 85 -16.92 -7.59 9.00
C THR A 85 -18.23 -8.28 8.61
N SER A 86 -19.36 -7.66 8.88
CA SER A 86 -20.68 -8.29 8.71
C SER A 86 -20.93 -8.88 7.32
N THR A 87 -20.28 -8.35 6.30
CA THR A 87 -20.51 -8.71 4.89
C THR A 87 -19.25 -9.06 4.11
N VAL A 88 -18.07 -8.71 4.61
CA VAL A 88 -16.79 -9.07 4.02
C VAL A 88 -16.20 -10.26 4.76
N LYS A 89 -15.98 -11.35 4.05
CA LYS A 89 -15.44 -12.58 4.62
C LYS A 89 -13.95 -12.64 4.47
N ALA A 90 -13.27 -13.10 5.53
CA ALA A 90 -11.83 -13.29 5.53
C ALA A 90 -11.41 -14.32 4.48
N SER A 91 -10.38 -13.98 3.70
CA SER A 91 -9.78 -14.92 2.73
C SER A 91 -8.89 -15.95 3.42
N GLY A 92 -8.33 -15.60 4.59
CA GLY A 92 -7.42 -16.47 5.34
C GLY A 92 -6.06 -16.68 4.66
N VAL A 93 -5.71 -15.86 3.68
CA VAL A 93 -4.43 -15.92 2.98
C VAL A 93 -3.46 -14.90 3.55
N GLY A 94 -2.18 -15.29 3.66
CA GLY A 94 -1.15 -14.44 4.25
C GLY A 94 -0.97 -14.69 5.75
N ASN A 95 -0.01 -14.01 6.34
CA ASN A 95 0.42 -14.24 7.73
C ASN A 95 0.04 -13.12 8.68
N ASN A 96 -0.26 -11.95 8.15
CA ASN A 96 -0.64 -10.78 8.93
C ASN A 96 -2.12 -10.48 8.74
N VAL A 97 -2.68 -9.80 9.72
CA VAL A 97 -4.12 -9.62 9.82
C VAL A 97 -4.50 -8.16 9.81
N LEU A 98 -5.57 -7.89 9.07
CA LEU A 98 -6.23 -6.60 9.04
C LEU A 98 -7.48 -6.63 9.91
N THR A 99 -7.83 -5.53 10.52
CA THR A 99 -9.12 -5.33 11.18
C THR A 99 -10.24 -5.12 10.15
N TYR A 100 -9.91 -4.43 9.06
CA TYR A 100 -10.83 -4.15 7.96
C TYR A 100 -10.15 -4.44 6.62
N PRO A 101 -10.92 -4.74 5.54
CA PRO A 101 -10.37 -5.04 4.21
C PRO A 101 -9.90 -3.77 3.49
N ILE A 102 -8.94 -3.10 4.07
CA ILE A 102 -8.42 -1.82 3.60
C ILE A 102 -6.92 -1.73 3.83
N GLY A 103 -6.20 -1.14 2.89
CA GLY A 103 -4.76 -0.93 2.97
C GLY A 103 -4.33 0.34 2.27
N LEU A 104 -3.09 0.35 1.85
CA LEU A 104 -2.52 1.38 0.98
C LEU A 104 -2.03 0.73 -0.30
N ILE A 105 -1.89 1.53 -1.35
CA ILE A 105 -1.27 1.07 -2.60
C ILE A 105 0.21 0.76 -2.37
N THR A 106 0.75 -0.20 -3.10
CA THR A 106 2.20 -0.44 -3.15
C THR A 106 2.89 0.54 -4.11
N ILE A 107 4.20 0.73 -3.94
CA ILE A 107 4.97 1.53 -4.90
C ILE A 107 5.02 0.85 -6.28
N ASP A 108 4.97 -0.47 -6.33
CA ASP A 108 4.92 -1.23 -7.58
C ASP A 108 3.63 -0.96 -8.36
N GLU A 109 2.47 -0.92 -7.69
CA GLU A 109 1.19 -0.55 -8.29
C GLU A 109 1.19 0.91 -8.77
N ALA A 110 1.76 1.82 -7.98
CA ALA A 110 1.90 3.21 -8.38
C ALA A 110 2.83 3.36 -9.61
N ALA A 111 3.87 2.51 -9.72
CA ALA A 111 4.74 2.48 -10.89
C ALA A 111 4.02 1.98 -12.14
N TYR A 112 3.20 0.92 -12.03
CA TYR A 112 2.36 0.44 -13.14
C TYR A 112 1.34 1.48 -13.58
N ALA A 113 0.83 2.28 -12.64
CA ALA A 113 -0.09 3.39 -12.95
C ALA A 113 0.58 4.55 -13.71
N GLY A 114 1.91 4.57 -13.80
CA GLY A 114 2.68 5.59 -14.51
C GLY A 114 3.63 6.42 -13.64
N GLY A 115 3.68 6.18 -12.34
CA GLY A 115 4.67 6.78 -11.45
C GLY A 115 6.08 6.28 -11.79
N LYS A 116 7.08 7.15 -11.70
CA LYS A 116 8.48 6.78 -11.94
C LYS A 116 9.37 7.37 -10.87
N ASN A 117 10.37 6.61 -10.44
CA ASN A 117 11.35 7.13 -9.49
C ASN A 117 12.10 8.32 -10.11
N SER A 118 12.18 9.40 -9.33
CA SER A 118 12.90 10.63 -9.67
C SER A 118 12.45 11.34 -10.97
N LEU A 119 11.34 10.94 -11.58
CA LEU A 119 10.80 11.58 -12.77
C LEU A 119 9.43 12.21 -12.49
N ILE A 120 9.32 13.50 -12.74
CA ILE A 120 8.07 14.23 -12.63
C ILE A 120 7.05 13.71 -13.65
N ASN A 121 5.89 13.29 -13.18
CA ASN A 121 4.78 12.87 -14.02
C ASN A 121 3.43 13.23 -13.38
N PRO A 122 2.93 14.45 -13.54
CA PRO A 122 1.67 14.88 -12.94
C PRO A 122 0.45 14.55 -13.84
N LYS A 123 0.48 13.41 -14.54
CA LYS A 123 -0.56 13.08 -15.53
C LYS A 123 -1.12 11.67 -15.43
N TYR A 124 -0.66 10.87 -14.47
CA TYR A 124 -1.26 9.54 -14.30
C TYR A 124 -2.39 9.56 -13.26
N TYR A 125 -3.32 8.62 -13.37
CA TYR A 125 -4.59 8.68 -12.64
C TYR A 125 -4.46 8.60 -11.11
N LEU A 126 -3.34 8.09 -10.58
CA LEU A 126 -3.07 8.07 -9.14
C LEU A 126 -2.41 9.36 -8.62
N TRP A 127 -2.05 10.28 -9.50
CA TRP A 127 -1.52 11.57 -9.09
C TRP A 127 -2.62 12.44 -8.48
N THR A 128 -2.35 13.06 -7.33
CA THR A 128 -3.32 13.87 -6.58
C THR A 128 -2.86 15.29 -6.33
N GLY A 129 -1.63 15.64 -6.72
CA GLY A 129 -1.02 16.92 -6.38
C GLY A 129 -0.55 17.05 -4.92
N THR A 130 -0.78 16.02 -4.10
CA THR A 130 -0.32 15.95 -2.70
C THR A 130 0.48 14.68 -2.46
N ALA A 131 1.40 14.72 -1.49
CA ALA A 131 2.16 13.53 -1.11
C ALA A 131 1.28 12.55 -0.34
N TYR A 132 1.46 11.25 -0.61
CA TYR A 132 0.82 10.21 0.17
C TYR A 132 1.73 8.98 0.34
N TRP A 133 1.53 8.28 1.47
CA TRP A 133 2.23 7.06 1.80
C TRP A 133 1.77 5.89 0.93
N THR A 134 2.72 5.02 0.58
CA THR A 134 2.41 3.68 0.05
C THR A 134 2.53 2.64 1.16
N MET A 135 2.26 1.38 0.86
CA MET A 135 2.43 0.25 1.78
C MET A 135 3.83 -0.39 1.67
N SER A 136 4.73 0.19 0.90
CA SER A 136 6.01 -0.44 0.56
C SER A 136 7.15 0.15 1.37
N PRO A 137 7.82 -0.63 2.23
CA PRO A 137 9.04 -0.21 2.88
C PRO A 137 10.13 0.05 1.83
N PHE A 138 10.90 1.10 2.02
CA PHE A 138 11.88 1.55 1.03
C PHE A 138 13.31 1.27 1.47
N ALA A 139 13.71 1.79 2.62
CA ALA A 139 15.07 1.62 3.13
C ALA A 139 15.13 1.77 4.66
N PHE A 140 16.16 1.19 5.25
CA PHE A 140 16.61 1.51 6.60
C PHE A 140 18.08 1.95 6.54
N TYR A 141 18.38 3.10 7.13
CA TYR A 141 19.72 3.62 7.21
C TYR A 141 20.25 3.51 8.66
N SER A 142 21.23 2.65 8.87
CA SER A 142 21.77 2.37 10.21
C SER A 142 22.46 3.57 10.85
N TYR A 143 23.09 4.42 10.06
CA TYR A 143 23.85 5.57 10.56
C TYR A 143 22.94 6.69 11.13
N THR A 144 21.68 6.77 10.71
CA THR A 144 20.67 7.69 11.25
C THR A 144 19.60 6.98 12.09
N ALA A 145 19.64 5.66 12.17
CA ALA A 145 18.58 4.82 12.72
C ALA A 145 17.17 5.18 12.14
N SER A 146 17.14 5.52 10.86
CA SER A 146 15.93 6.01 10.20
C SER A 146 15.33 4.97 9.26
N VAL A 147 14.02 4.82 9.36
CA VAL A 147 13.19 4.00 8.46
C VAL A 147 12.57 4.90 7.41
N PHE A 148 12.64 4.48 6.17
CA PHE A 148 12.04 5.16 5.03
C PHE A 148 10.97 4.29 4.39
N GLU A 149 9.81 4.88 4.18
CA GLU A 149 8.69 4.31 3.45
C GLU A 149 8.59 4.96 2.08
N ALA A 150 8.16 4.19 1.08
CA ALA A 150 7.94 4.72 -0.25
C ALA A 150 6.71 5.63 -0.28
N ILE A 151 6.79 6.72 -1.01
CA ILE A 151 5.70 7.69 -1.19
C ILE A 151 5.54 8.08 -2.66
N VAL A 152 4.34 8.57 -2.97
CA VAL A 152 4.10 9.37 -4.18
C VAL A 152 4.20 10.84 -3.82
N TYR A 153 5.04 11.57 -4.52
CA TYR A 153 5.25 13.02 -4.29
C TYR A 153 4.20 13.88 -5.00
N PRO A 154 4.05 15.16 -4.57
CA PRO A 154 3.14 16.12 -5.25
C PRO A 154 3.46 16.34 -6.73
N SER A 155 4.71 16.12 -7.14
CA SER A 155 5.16 16.18 -8.54
C SER A 155 4.85 14.91 -9.34
N GLY A 156 4.24 13.89 -8.71
CA GLY A 156 3.91 12.62 -9.35
C GLY A 156 5.07 11.63 -9.47
N ASN A 157 6.25 11.97 -8.99
CA ASN A 157 7.35 11.01 -8.94
C ASN A 157 7.23 10.07 -7.74
N LEU A 158 7.72 8.87 -7.89
CA LEU A 158 7.91 7.93 -6.79
C LEU A 158 9.21 8.27 -6.06
N SER A 159 9.17 8.22 -4.74
CA SER A 159 10.32 8.51 -3.89
C SER A 159 10.15 7.85 -2.52
N ASN A 160 10.79 8.40 -1.50
CA ASN A 160 10.68 7.93 -0.13
C ASN A 160 10.65 9.12 0.83
N ASN A 161 10.15 8.87 2.03
CA ASN A 161 10.28 9.81 3.13
C ASN A 161 10.54 9.07 4.44
N ASN A 162 11.14 9.77 5.39
CA ASN A 162 11.35 9.26 6.74
C ASN A 162 9.98 9.07 7.43
N THR A 163 9.75 7.91 8.01
CA THR A 163 8.49 7.58 8.69
C THR A 163 8.19 8.47 9.91
N ALA A 164 9.23 9.13 10.46
CA ALA A 164 9.05 10.12 11.53
C ALA A 164 8.49 11.47 11.03
N GLU A 165 8.51 11.70 9.72
CA GLU A 165 7.97 12.91 9.12
C GLU A 165 6.51 12.72 8.74
N GLY A 166 5.60 13.30 9.50
CA GLY A 166 4.15 13.08 9.35
C GLY A 166 3.48 13.85 8.20
N TYR A 167 4.24 14.39 7.24
CA TYR A 167 3.66 15.27 6.22
C TYR A 167 2.90 14.56 5.07
N PRO A 168 3.27 13.37 4.57
CA PRO A 168 2.46 12.69 3.57
C PRO A 168 1.10 12.27 4.12
N GLY A 169 0.06 12.44 3.32
CA GLY A 169 -1.28 11.95 3.63
C GLY A 169 -1.41 10.44 3.51
N ILE A 170 -2.58 9.92 3.82
CA ILE A 170 -2.98 8.55 3.49
C ILE A 170 -3.93 8.58 2.29
N ARG A 171 -3.82 7.56 1.44
CA ARG A 171 -4.76 7.28 0.36
C ARG A 171 -5.23 5.83 0.49
N PRO A 172 -6.36 5.61 1.19
CA PRO A 172 -6.86 4.26 1.44
C PRO A 172 -7.23 3.55 0.14
N VAL A 173 -6.97 2.25 0.09
CA VAL A 173 -7.30 1.37 -1.03
C VAL A 173 -8.19 0.25 -0.51
N ILE A 174 -9.26 -0.01 -1.23
CA ILE A 174 -10.19 -1.13 -1.02
C ILE A 174 -10.23 -1.97 -2.29
N ASN A 175 -10.55 -3.24 -2.16
CA ASN A 175 -10.77 -4.13 -3.29
C ASN A 175 -12.27 -4.39 -3.44
N LEU A 176 -12.77 -4.30 -4.66
CA LEU A 176 -14.17 -4.57 -4.99
C LEU A 176 -14.33 -6.01 -5.44
N LYS A 177 -15.48 -6.61 -5.13
CA LYS A 177 -15.86 -7.92 -5.67
C LYS A 177 -15.93 -7.87 -7.20
N PRO A 178 -15.58 -8.96 -7.91
CA PRO A 178 -15.56 -8.97 -9.37
C PRO A 178 -16.90 -8.67 -10.04
N ASN A 179 -18.01 -8.86 -9.33
CA ASN A 179 -19.36 -8.62 -9.83
C ASN A 179 -19.87 -7.19 -9.58
N VAL A 180 -19.05 -6.33 -8.96
CA VAL A 180 -19.42 -4.92 -8.80
C VAL A 180 -19.26 -4.22 -10.12
N LEU A 181 -20.38 -3.77 -10.68
CA LEU A 181 -20.39 -3.08 -11.95
C LEU A 181 -20.21 -1.57 -11.77
N TYR A 182 -19.38 -1.01 -12.60
CA TYR A 182 -19.21 0.42 -12.72
C TYR A 182 -20.37 1.05 -13.48
N ALA A 183 -21.10 1.95 -12.85
CA ALA A 183 -22.29 2.54 -13.44
C ALA A 183 -22.01 3.84 -14.21
N SER A 184 -21.13 4.71 -13.65
CA SER A 184 -20.78 5.98 -14.27
C SER A 184 -19.56 6.61 -13.58
N GLY A 185 -18.85 7.51 -14.29
CA GLY A 185 -17.68 8.25 -13.81
C GLY A 185 -16.60 8.30 -14.89
N ILE A 186 -15.58 9.09 -14.68
CA ILE A 186 -14.49 9.32 -15.65
C ILE A 186 -13.17 8.68 -15.20
N GLY A 187 -13.15 7.94 -14.10
CA GLY A 187 -11.95 7.26 -13.61
C GLY A 187 -10.88 8.20 -13.04
N THR A 188 -11.24 9.40 -12.62
CA THR A 188 -10.33 10.40 -12.04
C THR A 188 -10.51 10.51 -10.53
#